data_4733e4919108cae997184ab34eaf0aea
#
_entry.id   4733e4919108cae997184ab34eaf0aea
#
_cell.length_a   1.000
_cell.length_b   1.000
_cell.length_c   1.000
_cell.angle_alpha   90.00
_cell.angle_beta   90.00
_cell.angle_gamma   90.00
#
_symmetry.space_group_name_H-M   'P 1'
#
loop_
_entity.id
_entity.type
_entity.pdbx_description
1 polymer ?
#
loop_
_entity_poly.entity_id
_entity_poly.type
_entity_poly.pdbx_seq_one_letter_code
_entity_poly.pdbx_strand_id
1 'polypeptide(L)'
;MRDAIIVSTARTPLTKSYRGTFNNTTSPTMAGWAIEEAVKRSGVDPEKVDDVIMGAALQQGTQHCNVARNSALAAGLPVTVSGMTLDRQCSSGMMAIATAAKQIISDGMDVAVGGGLDSISLVQTEKMNLDRWVDKKLIEKHKHIYMPMLKTAEVVADRYNISRESQDEYSLQSQLRTAKAQQEGKFDDEIVSVTTTMGVMDKITKEISFVEKTTSKDECNRPNTTIEGLSSLNPVVEGGSITAGNASQLSDGASACVLMESSVAAKHNVTPLGIYRGIAVAGCEPDEMGIGPIYAVPKLLKQNGLKMSDIGLWELNEAFAVQVLYCRDILGIPNEILNVNGGSISIGHPYGMSGSRMVGHALIEGKRRGAKYVISTMCVGGGMGAAGLFEVI
;
A
#
# COMPACT_ATOMS: atom_id res chain seq x y z
N MET A 1 13.60 0.19 -27.46
CA MET A 1 12.53 0.80 -26.61
C MET A 1 13.09 0.83 -25.20
N ARG A 2 12.90 1.92 -24.46
CA ARG A 2 13.38 1.98 -23.06
C ARG A 2 12.46 1.11 -22.19
N ASP A 3 13.04 0.32 -21.32
CA ASP A 3 12.31 -0.45 -20.30
C ASP A 3 12.62 0.12 -18.90
N ALA A 4 11.62 0.24 -18.07
CA ALA A 4 11.79 0.62 -16.67
C ALA A 4 11.83 -0.65 -15.81
N ILE A 5 12.95 -0.89 -15.16
CA ILE A 5 13.14 -2.03 -14.27
C ILE A 5 13.20 -1.57 -12.82
N ILE A 6 12.63 -2.36 -11.93
CA ILE A 6 12.73 -2.14 -10.48
C ILE A 6 13.96 -2.89 -9.99
N VAL A 7 14.89 -2.16 -9.40
CA VAL A 7 16.19 -2.69 -8.98
C VAL A 7 16.31 -2.89 -7.49
N SER A 8 15.52 -2.16 -6.71
CA SER A 8 15.47 -2.31 -5.25
C SER A 8 14.12 -1.92 -4.70
N THR A 9 13.84 -2.40 -3.49
CA THR A 9 12.72 -1.99 -2.66
C THR A 9 13.13 -1.91 -1.20
N ALA A 10 12.54 -0.96 -0.47
CA ALA A 10 12.64 -0.89 0.98
C ALA A 10 11.36 -0.29 1.56
N ARG A 11 11.04 -0.67 2.79
CA ARG A 11 9.93 -0.11 3.52
C ARG A 11 10.22 -0.01 5.01
N THR A 12 9.58 0.91 5.67
CA THR A 12 9.51 0.86 7.13
C THR A 12 8.65 -0.32 7.59
N PRO A 13 8.78 -0.79 8.82
CA PRO A 13 7.70 -1.53 9.46
C PRO A 13 6.39 -0.73 9.36
N LEU A 14 5.25 -1.42 9.36
CA LEU A 14 3.95 -0.77 9.55
C LEU A 14 3.62 -0.78 11.04
N THR A 15 3.31 0.40 11.58
CA THR A 15 3.01 0.55 12.99
C THR A 15 1.55 0.93 13.22
N LYS A 16 0.98 0.57 14.37
CA LYS A 16 -0.42 0.87 14.70
C LYS A 16 -0.61 2.38 14.81
N SER A 17 -1.59 2.93 14.11
CA SER A 17 -1.91 4.35 14.23
C SER A 17 -2.21 4.74 15.67
N TYR A 18 -1.80 5.92 16.06
CA TYR A 18 -1.99 6.58 17.36
C TYR A 18 -1.26 5.92 18.55
N ARG A 19 -0.89 4.63 18.45
CA ARG A 19 -0.33 3.85 19.59
C ARG A 19 0.95 3.10 19.24
N GLY A 20 1.31 3.08 17.96
CA GLY A 20 2.52 2.39 17.47
C GLY A 20 3.74 3.28 17.48
N THR A 21 4.86 2.69 17.10
CA THR A 21 6.17 3.33 17.17
C THR A 21 6.24 4.65 16.39
N PHE A 22 5.48 4.81 15.28
CA PHE A 22 5.52 6.02 14.45
C PHE A 22 4.50 7.09 14.82
N ASN A 23 3.79 6.96 15.94
CA ASN A 23 2.73 7.90 16.33
C ASN A 23 3.19 9.37 16.52
N ASN A 24 4.49 9.60 16.56
CA ASN A 24 5.10 10.93 16.67
C ASN A 24 6.16 11.18 15.57
N THR A 25 6.25 10.33 14.56
CA THR A 25 7.23 10.45 13.48
C THR A 25 6.64 11.23 12.32
N THR A 26 7.27 12.33 11.92
CA THR A 26 6.82 13.13 10.76
C THR A 26 6.98 12.35 9.46
N SER A 27 6.08 12.59 8.53
CA SER A 27 6.01 11.85 7.27
C SER A 27 7.26 11.98 6.39
N PRO A 28 7.91 13.16 6.26
CA PRO A 28 9.16 13.26 5.53
C PRO A 28 10.28 12.38 6.10
N THR A 29 10.42 12.33 7.43
CA THR A 29 11.41 11.47 8.10
C THR A 29 11.11 10.00 7.85
N MET A 30 9.86 9.59 8.04
CA MET A 30 9.41 8.20 7.86
C MET A 30 9.64 7.71 6.41
N ALA A 31 9.28 8.52 5.42
CA ALA A 31 9.51 8.19 4.02
C ALA A 31 11.00 8.31 3.62
N GLY A 32 11.73 9.24 4.25
CA GLY A 32 13.17 9.39 4.09
C GLY A 32 13.92 8.10 4.35
N TRP A 33 13.61 7.37 5.42
CA TRP A 33 14.24 6.08 5.71
C TRP A 33 14.01 5.02 4.62
N ALA A 34 12.80 4.95 4.07
CA ALA A 34 12.49 4.00 2.99
C ALA A 34 13.21 4.36 1.70
N ILE A 35 13.28 5.65 1.35
CA ILE A 35 13.98 6.15 0.16
C ILE A 35 15.49 5.93 0.30
N GLU A 36 16.09 6.35 1.42
CA GLU A 36 17.52 6.17 1.72
C GLU A 36 17.95 4.71 1.55
N GLU A 37 17.23 3.80 2.21
CA GLU A 37 17.57 2.38 2.16
C GLU A 37 17.32 1.78 0.77
N ALA A 38 16.25 2.18 0.06
CA ALA A 38 16.02 1.71 -1.31
C ALA A 38 17.14 2.17 -2.26
N VAL A 39 17.58 3.42 -2.17
CA VAL A 39 18.69 3.94 -2.96
C VAL A 39 19.99 3.23 -2.60
N LYS A 40 20.27 3.03 -1.33
CA LYS A 40 21.44 2.27 -0.86
C LYS A 40 21.44 0.83 -1.40
N ARG A 41 20.32 0.10 -1.31
CA ARG A 41 20.18 -1.28 -1.82
C ARG A 41 20.36 -1.36 -3.34
N SER A 42 19.98 -0.31 -4.07
CA SER A 42 20.17 -0.24 -5.52
C SER A 42 21.62 -0.12 -5.95
N GLY A 43 22.50 0.34 -5.06
CA GLY A 43 23.90 0.66 -5.39
C GLY A 43 24.07 1.87 -6.32
N VAL A 44 22.99 2.61 -6.57
CA VAL A 44 23.01 3.81 -7.42
C VAL A 44 23.58 4.98 -6.65
N ASP A 45 24.42 5.78 -7.30
CA ASP A 45 24.87 7.07 -6.80
C ASP A 45 23.65 7.99 -6.61
N PRO A 46 23.40 8.52 -5.40
CA PRO A 46 22.29 9.43 -5.14
C PRO A 46 22.20 10.64 -6.09
N GLU A 47 23.31 11.11 -6.63
CA GLU A 47 23.37 12.20 -7.62
C GLU A 47 22.79 11.82 -8.98
N LYS A 48 22.58 10.52 -9.25
CA LYS A 48 21.99 10.01 -10.49
C LYS A 48 20.47 9.85 -10.43
N VAL A 49 19.87 10.10 -9.27
CA VAL A 49 18.41 10.07 -9.14
C VAL A 49 17.83 11.35 -9.75
N ASP A 50 16.98 11.21 -10.77
CA ASP A 50 16.35 12.33 -11.47
C ASP A 50 15.15 12.87 -10.69
N ASP A 51 14.28 11.97 -10.20
CA ASP A 51 13.05 12.37 -9.53
C ASP A 51 12.59 11.36 -8.46
N VAL A 52 11.87 11.85 -7.46
CA VAL A 52 11.23 11.05 -6.41
C VAL A 52 9.72 11.27 -6.45
N ILE A 53 8.97 10.25 -6.82
CA ILE A 53 7.52 10.28 -6.86
C ILE A 53 6.95 9.52 -5.66
N MET A 54 6.21 10.20 -4.79
CA MET A 54 5.57 9.57 -3.64
C MET A 54 4.07 9.71 -3.68
N GLY A 55 3.38 8.60 -3.46
CA GLY A 55 1.95 8.57 -3.24
C GLY A 55 1.61 8.94 -1.79
N ALA A 56 0.64 9.84 -1.60
CA ALA A 56 0.09 10.18 -0.29
C ALA A 56 -1.40 10.48 -0.44
N ALA A 57 -2.25 9.77 0.29
CA ALA A 57 -3.70 9.95 0.19
C ALA A 57 -4.22 11.10 1.05
N LEU A 58 -3.51 11.47 2.11
CA LEU A 58 -3.89 12.53 3.05
C LEU A 58 -2.88 13.68 2.98
N GLN A 59 -3.00 14.54 1.96
CA GLN A 59 -2.03 15.63 1.70
C GLN A 59 -2.25 16.85 2.60
N GLN A 60 -2.22 16.67 3.91
CA GLN A 60 -2.33 17.70 4.94
C GLN A 60 -1.32 17.46 6.08
N GLY A 61 -1.23 18.42 7.01
CA GLY A 61 -0.37 18.31 8.17
C GLY A 61 1.08 18.03 7.78
N THR A 62 1.66 16.99 8.32
CA THR A 62 3.04 16.57 8.01
C THR A 62 3.23 16.04 6.57
N GLN A 63 2.15 15.81 5.81
CA GLN A 63 2.16 15.37 4.42
C GLN A 63 1.85 16.51 3.43
N HIS A 64 1.81 17.73 3.91
CA HIS A 64 1.55 18.93 3.12
C HIS A 64 2.80 19.39 2.34
N CYS A 65 2.60 20.24 1.33
CA CYS A 65 3.64 20.87 0.52
C CYS A 65 4.62 19.92 -0.15
N ASN A 66 4.10 19.04 -1.02
CA ASN A 66 4.94 18.13 -1.80
C ASN A 66 5.84 17.27 -0.90
N VAL A 67 5.20 16.40 -0.12
CA VAL A 67 5.90 15.51 0.82
C VAL A 67 6.96 14.64 0.14
N ALA A 68 6.83 14.35 -1.16
CA ALA A 68 7.85 13.61 -1.91
C ALA A 68 9.19 14.34 -1.94
N ARG A 69 9.17 15.65 -2.26
CA ARG A 69 10.39 16.47 -2.25
C ARG A 69 11.00 16.57 -0.85
N ASN A 70 10.15 16.79 0.16
CA ASN A 70 10.60 16.84 1.54
C ASN A 70 11.22 15.51 1.99
N SER A 71 10.65 14.38 1.56
CA SER A 71 11.15 13.04 1.87
C SER A 71 12.47 12.73 1.16
N ALA A 72 12.63 13.19 -0.09
CA ALA A 72 13.89 13.06 -0.83
C ALA A 72 15.04 13.76 -0.10
N LEU A 73 14.79 14.97 0.40
CA LEU A 73 15.79 15.73 1.18
C LEU A 73 16.03 15.10 2.55
N ALA A 74 14.98 14.59 3.21
CA ALA A 74 15.09 13.87 4.48
C ALA A 74 15.88 12.56 4.34
N ALA A 75 15.85 11.93 3.17
CA ALA A 75 16.66 10.77 2.81
C ALA A 75 18.13 11.10 2.52
N GLY A 76 18.51 12.39 2.57
CA GLY A 76 19.87 12.83 2.26
C GLY A 76 20.20 12.89 0.75
N LEU A 77 19.19 12.81 -0.13
CA LEU A 77 19.41 13.00 -1.56
C LEU A 77 19.82 14.46 -1.86
N PRO A 78 20.63 14.69 -2.90
CA PRO A 78 21.09 16.02 -3.28
C PRO A 78 19.93 16.98 -3.61
N VAL A 79 20.13 18.27 -3.47
CA VAL A 79 19.14 19.30 -3.82
C VAL A 79 18.80 19.35 -5.31
N THR A 80 19.60 18.72 -6.15
CA THR A 80 19.36 18.56 -7.58
C THR A 80 18.23 17.56 -7.89
N VAL A 81 17.93 16.62 -6.98
CA VAL A 81 16.87 15.63 -7.16
C VAL A 81 15.50 16.29 -6.99
N SER A 82 14.65 16.22 -7.99
CA SER A 82 13.29 16.74 -7.92
C SER A 82 12.34 15.84 -7.11
N GLY A 83 11.10 16.27 -6.91
CA GLY A 83 10.11 15.44 -6.22
C GLY A 83 8.69 15.82 -6.59
N MET A 84 7.78 14.83 -6.66
CA MET A 84 6.38 15.01 -6.96
C MET A 84 5.51 14.14 -6.07
N THR A 85 4.51 14.73 -5.43
CA THR A 85 3.49 14.00 -4.68
C THR A 85 2.24 13.81 -5.54
N LEU A 86 1.68 12.61 -5.52
CA LEU A 86 0.43 12.31 -6.20
C LEU A 86 -0.56 11.58 -5.29
N ASP A 87 -1.84 11.68 -5.63
CA ASP A 87 -2.93 10.99 -4.94
C ASP A 87 -3.80 10.18 -5.93
N ARG A 88 -3.98 8.94 -5.63
CA ARG A 88 -5.06 8.06 -6.08
C ARG A 88 -5.47 7.17 -4.90
N GLN A 89 -5.72 7.79 -3.77
CA GLN A 89 -6.14 7.13 -2.54
C GLN A 89 -5.26 5.88 -2.23
N CYS A 90 -5.85 4.73 -1.98
CA CYS A 90 -5.14 3.49 -1.63
C CYS A 90 -4.10 3.04 -2.66
N SER A 91 -4.23 3.43 -3.94
CA SER A 91 -3.29 3.04 -4.99
C SER A 91 -2.15 4.03 -5.24
N SER A 92 -2.08 5.11 -4.48
CA SER A 92 -1.12 6.21 -4.72
C SER A 92 0.33 5.71 -4.84
N GLY A 93 0.79 4.81 -3.98
CA GLY A 93 2.14 4.27 -4.05
C GLY A 93 2.42 3.44 -5.31
N MET A 94 1.47 2.63 -5.76
CA MET A 94 1.60 1.90 -7.03
C MET A 94 1.54 2.86 -8.24
N MET A 95 0.71 3.89 -8.16
CA MET A 95 0.67 4.95 -9.20
C MET A 95 1.98 5.71 -9.26
N ALA A 96 2.63 5.97 -8.14
CA ALA A 96 3.95 6.61 -8.07
C ALA A 96 5.02 5.77 -8.79
N ILE A 97 5.06 4.46 -8.54
CA ILE A 97 5.94 3.52 -9.27
C ILE A 97 5.64 3.56 -10.79
N ALA A 98 4.35 3.52 -11.17
CA ALA A 98 3.95 3.58 -12.58
C ALA A 98 4.30 4.92 -13.23
N THR A 99 4.26 6.03 -12.49
CA THR A 99 4.65 7.36 -12.98
C THR A 99 6.17 7.42 -13.17
N ALA A 100 6.96 6.99 -12.19
CA ALA A 100 8.40 6.86 -12.31
C ALA A 100 8.83 6.00 -13.51
N ALA A 101 8.17 4.84 -13.71
CA ALA A 101 8.40 4.00 -14.87
C ALA A 101 8.11 4.72 -16.20
N LYS A 102 7.02 5.49 -16.27
CA LYS A 102 6.67 6.26 -17.48
C LYS A 102 7.66 7.41 -17.75
N GLN A 103 8.14 8.09 -16.72
CA GLN A 103 9.19 9.10 -16.86
C GLN A 103 10.47 8.48 -17.44
N ILE A 104 10.85 7.27 -17.02
CA ILE A 104 11.98 6.53 -17.59
C ILE A 104 11.71 6.16 -19.05
N ILE A 105 10.54 5.61 -19.36
CA ILE A 105 10.19 5.10 -20.69
C ILE A 105 10.00 6.25 -21.70
N SER A 106 9.30 7.30 -21.31
CA SER A 106 8.80 8.34 -22.22
C SER A 106 9.55 9.65 -22.12
N ASP A 107 10.01 10.05 -20.93
CA ASP A 107 10.58 11.37 -20.69
C ASP A 107 12.14 11.34 -20.64
N GLY A 108 12.73 10.15 -20.75
CA GLY A 108 14.17 9.99 -20.90
C GLY A 108 14.97 10.00 -19.60
N MET A 109 14.32 9.95 -18.43
CA MET A 109 15.00 9.79 -17.14
C MET A 109 15.74 8.45 -17.06
N ASP A 110 16.84 8.39 -16.37
CA ASP A 110 17.63 7.17 -16.21
C ASP A 110 17.35 6.47 -14.88
N VAL A 111 17.14 7.21 -13.80
CA VAL A 111 16.86 6.69 -12.47
C VAL A 111 15.76 7.51 -11.80
N ALA A 112 14.73 6.85 -11.30
CA ALA A 112 13.67 7.49 -10.53
C ALA A 112 13.27 6.62 -9.32
N VAL A 113 12.76 7.27 -8.28
CA VAL A 113 12.19 6.59 -7.11
C VAL A 113 10.67 6.70 -7.18
N GLY A 114 9.99 5.56 -7.07
CA GLY A 114 8.53 5.51 -6.94
C GLY A 114 8.15 4.86 -5.61
N GLY A 115 7.34 5.54 -4.80
CA GLY A 115 6.99 5.03 -3.48
C GLY A 115 5.70 5.59 -2.93
N GLY A 116 5.47 5.42 -1.64
CA GLY A 116 4.29 5.96 -0.98
C GLY A 116 4.39 5.93 0.53
N LEU A 117 3.56 6.74 1.15
CA LEU A 117 3.51 6.90 2.61
C LEU A 117 2.10 7.33 3.05
N ASP A 118 1.76 7.09 4.29
CA ASP A 118 0.79 7.86 5.06
C ASP A 118 1.08 7.76 6.55
N SER A 119 0.92 8.87 7.27
CA SER A 119 0.85 8.92 8.72
C SER A 119 -0.59 9.20 9.14
N ILE A 120 -1.31 8.14 9.46
CA ILE A 120 -2.67 8.25 9.99
C ILE A 120 -2.63 8.94 11.36
N SER A 121 -1.62 8.60 12.16
CA SER A 121 -1.43 9.14 13.51
C SER A 121 -1.36 10.67 13.56
N LEU A 122 -0.66 11.28 12.60
CA LEU A 122 -0.41 12.73 12.63
C LEU A 122 -1.33 13.53 11.70
N VAL A 123 -2.05 12.86 10.79
CA VAL A 123 -2.86 13.55 9.77
C VAL A 123 -4.35 13.29 9.96
N GLN A 124 -4.78 12.02 10.14
CA GLN A 124 -6.20 11.68 10.31
C GLN A 124 -6.64 11.89 11.77
N THR A 125 -6.59 13.11 12.24
CA THR A 125 -6.93 13.52 13.59
C THR A 125 -8.11 14.50 13.58
N GLU A 126 -8.58 14.89 14.75
CA GLU A 126 -9.59 15.95 14.91
C GLU A 126 -9.15 17.33 14.36
N LYS A 127 -7.83 17.52 14.15
CA LYS A 127 -7.23 18.73 13.55
C LYS A 127 -7.22 18.71 12.02
N MET A 128 -7.70 17.61 11.41
CA MET A 128 -7.80 17.52 9.96
C MET A 128 -8.73 18.60 9.42
N ASN A 129 -8.28 19.35 8.40
CA ASN A 129 -9.11 20.38 7.81
C ASN A 129 -10.22 19.74 6.97
N LEU A 130 -11.45 19.84 7.45
CA LEU A 130 -12.68 19.40 6.79
C LEU A 130 -13.57 20.57 6.36
N ASP A 131 -13.09 21.82 6.46
CA ASP A 131 -13.86 22.97 6.00
C ASP A 131 -14.14 22.84 4.49
N ARG A 132 -15.40 22.97 4.11
CA ARG A 132 -15.88 22.83 2.73
C ARG A 132 -15.49 21.52 2.04
N TRP A 133 -15.24 20.46 2.80
CA TRP A 133 -14.91 19.14 2.30
C TRP A 133 -15.98 18.57 1.35
N VAL A 134 -17.25 18.86 1.65
CA VAL A 134 -18.39 18.31 0.93
C VAL A 134 -18.91 19.32 -0.11
N ASP A 135 -18.89 18.95 -1.39
CA ASP A 135 -19.54 19.69 -2.47
C ASP A 135 -21.00 19.22 -2.63
N LYS A 136 -21.94 20.10 -2.28
CA LYS A 136 -23.39 19.81 -2.35
C LYS A 136 -23.87 19.54 -3.79
N LYS A 137 -23.32 20.23 -4.79
CA LYS A 137 -23.69 20.02 -6.19
C LYS A 137 -23.19 18.67 -6.71
N LEU A 138 -22.07 18.20 -6.20
CA LEU A 138 -21.55 16.87 -6.52
C LEU A 138 -22.44 15.77 -5.93
N ILE A 139 -22.93 15.96 -4.69
CA ILE A 139 -23.87 15.00 -4.06
C ILE A 139 -25.19 14.92 -4.84
N GLU A 140 -25.69 16.02 -5.39
CA GLU A 140 -26.91 16.01 -6.22
C GLU A 140 -26.75 15.10 -7.45
N LYS A 141 -25.54 14.97 -8.00
CA LYS A 141 -25.23 14.11 -9.16
C LYS A 141 -24.83 12.70 -8.76
N HIS A 142 -24.06 12.58 -7.68
CA HIS A 142 -23.46 11.33 -7.19
C HIS A 142 -23.66 11.22 -5.67
N LYS A 143 -24.82 10.77 -5.27
CA LYS A 143 -25.28 10.73 -3.87
C LYS A 143 -24.28 10.10 -2.90
N HIS A 144 -23.51 9.12 -3.35
CA HIS A 144 -22.64 8.28 -2.51
C HIS A 144 -21.16 8.63 -2.60
N ILE A 145 -20.78 9.71 -3.30
CA ILE A 145 -19.35 10.04 -3.54
C ILE A 145 -18.53 10.27 -2.25
N TYR A 146 -19.18 10.74 -1.18
CA TYR A 146 -18.57 10.95 0.13
C TYR A 146 -18.95 9.85 1.15
N MET A 147 -19.45 8.71 0.68
CA MET A 147 -19.83 7.61 1.59
C MET A 147 -18.58 7.10 2.33
N PRO A 148 -18.64 6.97 3.67
CA PRO A 148 -17.53 6.38 4.43
C PRO A 148 -17.20 4.97 3.99
N MET A 149 -15.92 4.61 3.95
CA MET A 149 -15.43 3.32 3.44
C MET A 149 -16.05 2.11 4.14
N LEU A 150 -16.28 2.20 5.45
CA LEU A 150 -17.00 1.15 6.20
C LEU A 150 -18.40 0.90 5.66
N LYS A 151 -19.13 1.97 5.28
CA LYS A 151 -20.47 1.84 4.69
C LYS A 151 -20.42 1.26 3.28
N THR A 152 -19.41 1.61 2.48
CA THR A 152 -19.24 0.99 1.15
C THR A 152 -18.96 -0.51 1.26
N ALA A 153 -18.24 -0.94 2.30
CA ALA A 153 -17.99 -2.34 2.56
C ALA A 153 -19.28 -3.10 2.95
N GLU A 154 -20.16 -2.49 3.79
CA GLU A 154 -21.48 -3.07 4.08
C GLU A 154 -22.36 -3.17 2.83
N VAL A 155 -22.33 -2.17 1.94
CA VAL A 155 -23.03 -2.25 0.65
C VAL A 155 -22.56 -3.46 -0.18
N VAL A 156 -21.27 -3.73 -0.21
CA VAL A 156 -20.72 -4.91 -0.91
C VAL A 156 -21.19 -6.20 -0.23
N ALA A 157 -21.18 -6.26 1.11
CA ALA A 157 -21.65 -7.43 1.85
C ALA A 157 -23.11 -7.76 1.54
N ASP A 158 -23.99 -6.76 1.62
CA ASP A 158 -25.42 -6.92 1.39
C ASP A 158 -25.73 -7.23 -0.08
N ARG A 159 -25.17 -6.43 -1.01
CA ARG A 159 -25.46 -6.51 -2.44
C ARG A 159 -25.04 -7.85 -3.05
N TYR A 160 -23.93 -8.38 -2.57
CA TYR A 160 -23.34 -9.62 -3.11
C TYR A 160 -23.44 -10.81 -2.15
N ASN A 161 -24.18 -10.69 -1.06
CA ASN A 161 -24.46 -11.76 -0.08
C ASN A 161 -23.18 -12.41 0.47
N ILE A 162 -22.19 -11.61 0.86
CA ILE A 162 -20.97 -12.10 1.50
C ILE A 162 -21.18 -12.16 3.01
N SER A 163 -21.20 -13.36 3.58
CA SER A 163 -21.53 -13.55 4.99
C SER A 163 -20.43 -13.04 5.93
N ARG A 164 -20.82 -12.75 7.18
CA ARG A 164 -19.89 -12.38 8.26
C ARG A 164 -18.88 -13.50 8.54
N GLU A 165 -19.32 -14.73 8.55
CA GLU A 165 -18.50 -15.91 8.79
C GLU A 165 -17.37 -16.02 7.75
N SER A 166 -17.68 -15.90 6.45
CA SER A 166 -16.68 -15.93 5.37
C SER A 166 -15.65 -14.82 5.52
N GLN A 167 -16.08 -13.62 5.95
CA GLN A 167 -15.20 -12.49 6.19
C GLN A 167 -14.25 -12.75 7.35
N ASP A 168 -14.74 -13.32 8.44
CA ASP A 168 -13.94 -13.65 9.61
C ASP A 168 -12.97 -14.79 9.33
N GLU A 169 -13.37 -15.82 8.58
CA GLU A 169 -12.49 -16.92 8.13
C GLU A 169 -11.34 -16.40 7.26
N TYR A 170 -11.64 -15.51 6.30
CA TYR A 170 -10.60 -14.88 5.49
C TYR A 170 -9.64 -14.05 6.36
N SER A 171 -10.17 -13.31 7.32
CA SER A 171 -9.38 -12.48 8.21
C SER A 171 -8.46 -13.30 9.12
N LEU A 172 -8.94 -14.43 9.63
CA LEU A 172 -8.13 -15.41 10.34
C LEU A 172 -6.98 -15.92 9.45
N GLN A 173 -7.28 -16.29 8.21
CA GLN A 173 -6.27 -16.72 7.24
C GLN A 173 -5.19 -15.63 7.05
N SER A 174 -5.58 -14.35 6.87
CA SER A 174 -4.64 -13.24 6.74
C SER A 174 -3.72 -13.11 7.95
N GLN A 175 -4.28 -13.16 9.18
CA GLN A 175 -3.50 -13.08 10.42
C GLN A 175 -2.49 -14.24 10.54
N LEU A 176 -2.91 -15.47 10.26
CA LEU A 176 -2.06 -16.65 10.34
C LEU A 176 -0.96 -16.66 9.28
N ARG A 177 -1.28 -16.24 8.05
CA ARG A 177 -0.29 -16.09 6.96
C ARG A 177 0.79 -15.08 7.34
N THR A 178 0.42 -13.93 7.86
CA THR A 178 1.39 -12.92 8.31
C THR A 178 2.22 -13.40 9.48
N ALA A 179 1.61 -14.06 10.48
CA ALA A 179 2.35 -14.61 11.60
C ALA A 179 3.41 -15.61 11.15
N LYS A 180 3.04 -16.52 10.25
CA LYS A 180 3.98 -17.49 9.66
C LYS A 180 5.08 -16.78 8.85
N ALA A 181 4.72 -15.82 8.00
CA ALA A 181 5.67 -15.08 7.19
C ALA A 181 6.68 -14.30 8.04
N GLN A 182 6.24 -13.66 9.12
CA GLN A 182 7.13 -13.00 10.10
C GLN A 182 8.06 -14.00 10.81
N GLN A 183 7.56 -15.17 11.15
CA GLN A 183 8.35 -16.21 11.79
C GLN A 183 9.41 -16.79 10.84
N GLU A 184 9.09 -16.91 9.56
CA GLU A 184 9.98 -17.41 8.51
C GLU A 184 10.89 -16.33 7.90
N GLY A 185 10.87 -15.09 8.40
CA GLY A 185 11.70 -13.99 7.90
C GLY A 185 11.36 -13.53 6.47
N LYS A 186 10.11 -13.75 6.00
CA LYS A 186 9.71 -13.41 4.63
C LYS A 186 9.74 -11.91 4.31
N PHE A 187 9.71 -11.07 5.33
CA PHE A 187 9.72 -9.61 5.20
C PHE A 187 11.09 -8.99 5.46
N ASP A 188 12.11 -9.78 5.84
CA ASP A 188 13.42 -9.26 6.25
C ASP A 188 14.15 -8.56 5.08
N ASP A 189 13.96 -9.03 3.84
CA ASP A 189 14.56 -8.43 2.64
C ASP A 189 13.95 -7.07 2.25
N GLU A 190 12.78 -6.72 2.80
CA GLU A 190 12.09 -5.47 2.45
C GLU A 190 12.05 -4.44 3.58
N ILE A 191 12.06 -4.88 4.85
CA ILE A 191 11.97 -3.98 6.01
C ILE A 191 13.33 -3.34 6.33
N VAL A 192 13.29 -2.05 6.68
CA VAL A 192 14.41 -1.33 7.28
C VAL A 192 14.16 -1.13 8.79
N SER A 193 15.13 -1.49 9.61
CA SER A 193 15.09 -1.23 11.05
C SER A 193 15.32 0.25 11.31
N VAL A 194 14.44 0.89 12.06
CA VAL A 194 14.51 2.33 12.35
C VAL A 194 14.32 2.63 13.83
N THR A 195 14.95 3.70 14.29
CA THR A 195 14.83 4.22 15.66
C THR A 195 14.18 5.59 15.62
N THR A 196 13.16 5.80 16.44
CA THR A 196 12.41 7.04 16.51
C THR A 196 11.90 7.33 17.93
N THR A 197 11.40 8.53 18.12
CA THR A 197 10.77 8.95 19.39
C THR A 197 9.27 8.70 19.33
N MET A 198 8.80 7.77 20.15
CA MET A 198 7.39 7.39 20.29
C MET A 198 6.75 8.16 21.46
N GLY A 199 5.54 8.69 21.25
CA GLY A 199 4.73 9.23 22.34
C GLY A 199 3.99 8.12 23.09
N VAL A 200 4.11 8.08 24.41
CA VAL A 200 3.43 7.13 25.29
C VAL A 200 2.52 7.89 26.24
N MET A 201 1.22 7.67 26.11
CA MET A 201 0.23 8.29 26.98
C MET A 201 0.00 7.44 28.23
N ASP A 202 0.16 8.05 29.41
CA ASP A 202 -0.25 7.45 30.67
C ASP A 202 -1.79 7.29 30.69
N LYS A 203 -2.25 6.10 31.06
CA LYS A 203 -3.70 5.78 31.02
C LYS A 203 -4.52 6.53 32.08
N ILE A 204 -3.88 6.92 33.19
CA ILE A 204 -4.54 7.56 34.35
C ILE A 204 -4.41 9.07 34.22
N THR A 205 -3.17 9.60 34.13
CA THR A 205 -2.92 11.05 34.11
C THR A 205 -3.18 11.69 32.76
N LYS A 206 -3.21 10.88 31.67
CA LYS A 206 -3.29 11.33 30.25
C LYS A 206 -2.07 12.15 29.80
N GLU A 207 -1.04 12.23 30.60
CA GLU A 207 0.21 12.88 30.22
C GLU A 207 0.94 12.03 29.16
N ILE A 208 1.58 12.71 28.20
CA ILE A 208 2.37 12.07 27.15
C ILE A 208 3.85 12.21 27.50
N SER A 209 4.51 11.09 27.64
CA SER A 209 5.97 10.98 27.71
C SER A 209 6.53 10.55 26.36
N PHE A 210 7.80 10.83 26.11
CA PHE A 210 8.46 10.47 24.86
C PHE A 210 9.59 9.50 25.15
N VAL A 211 9.61 8.37 24.41
CA VAL A 211 10.60 7.32 24.56
C VAL A 211 11.25 7.01 23.22
N GLU A 212 12.56 6.79 23.21
CA GLU A 212 13.25 6.26 22.03
C GLU A 212 12.90 4.79 21.86
N LYS A 213 12.53 4.39 20.64
CA LYS A 213 12.16 3.02 20.31
C LYS A 213 12.67 2.62 18.93
N THR A 214 13.30 1.45 18.88
CA THR A 214 13.68 0.79 17.62
C THR A 214 12.60 -0.21 17.22
N THR A 215 12.24 -0.20 15.93
CA THR A 215 11.30 -1.18 15.35
C THR A 215 11.86 -1.74 14.05
N SER A 216 11.71 -3.07 13.88
CA SER A 216 12.16 -3.82 12.70
C SER A 216 11.12 -4.83 12.20
N LYS A 217 9.90 -4.78 12.77
CA LYS A 217 8.80 -5.71 12.44
C LYS A 217 7.47 -4.96 12.38
N ASP A 218 6.57 -5.41 11.50
CA ASP A 218 5.20 -4.92 11.47
C ASP A 218 4.48 -5.19 12.80
N GLU A 219 3.84 -4.16 13.36
CA GLU A 219 3.23 -4.21 14.69
C GLU A 219 1.76 -4.64 14.67
N CYS A 220 1.12 -4.66 13.49
CA CYS A 220 -0.32 -4.85 13.39
C CYS A 220 -0.76 -6.31 13.53
N ASN A 221 0.10 -7.27 13.21
CA ASN A 221 -0.24 -8.70 13.27
C ASN A 221 -0.67 -9.14 14.68
N ARG A 222 -1.66 -10.03 14.71
CA ARG A 222 -2.21 -10.64 15.93
C ARG A 222 -2.12 -12.17 15.78
N PRO A 223 -0.98 -12.80 16.05
CA PRO A 223 -0.72 -14.21 15.76
C PRO A 223 -1.64 -15.18 16.54
N ASN A 224 -2.23 -14.72 17.65
CA ASN A 224 -3.15 -15.51 18.49
C ASN A 224 -4.63 -15.28 18.13
N THR A 225 -4.93 -14.74 16.94
CA THR A 225 -6.32 -14.59 16.49
C THR A 225 -6.99 -15.95 16.35
N THR A 226 -8.24 -16.05 16.81
CA THR A 226 -9.09 -17.23 16.64
C THR A 226 -10.41 -16.85 15.99
N ILE A 227 -11.13 -17.84 15.44
CA ILE A 227 -12.42 -17.58 14.82
C ILE A 227 -13.47 -17.12 15.86
N GLU A 228 -13.42 -17.68 17.07
CA GLU A 228 -14.29 -17.29 18.18
C GLU A 228 -14.03 -15.84 18.60
N GLY A 229 -12.74 -15.45 18.63
CA GLY A 229 -12.34 -14.07 18.91
C GLY A 229 -12.88 -13.09 17.87
N LEU A 230 -12.80 -13.44 16.58
CA LEU A 230 -13.34 -12.61 15.50
C LEU A 230 -14.86 -12.55 15.55
N SER A 231 -15.55 -13.68 15.70
CA SER A 231 -17.02 -13.76 15.76
C SER A 231 -17.61 -12.98 16.92
N SER A 232 -16.87 -12.82 18.03
CA SER A 232 -17.30 -12.06 19.20
C SER A 232 -17.25 -10.52 19.01
N LEU A 233 -16.63 -10.03 17.94
CA LEU A 233 -16.51 -8.59 17.68
C LEU A 233 -17.86 -8.01 17.21
N ASN A 234 -18.23 -6.88 17.80
CA ASN A 234 -19.40 -6.14 17.34
C ASN A 234 -19.13 -5.50 15.97
N PRO A 235 -20.13 -5.47 15.08
CA PRO A 235 -20.07 -4.68 13.86
C PRO A 235 -19.81 -3.20 14.14
N VAL A 236 -19.07 -2.53 13.28
CA VAL A 236 -18.81 -1.08 13.37
C VAL A 236 -20.05 -0.27 13.03
N VAL A 237 -20.89 -0.80 12.13
CA VAL A 237 -22.20 -0.26 11.78
C VAL A 237 -23.24 -1.18 12.39
N GLU A 238 -24.21 -0.62 13.11
CA GLU A 238 -25.30 -1.40 13.74
C GLU A 238 -26.04 -2.25 12.70
N GLY A 239 -26.20 -3.54 12.99
CA GLY A 239 -26.80 -4.52 12.08
C GLY A 239 -25.93 -4.94 10.90
N GLY A 240 -24.71 -4.42 10.78
CA GLY A 240 -23.78 -4.77 9.73
C GLY A 240 -22.95 -6.03 9.99
N SER A 241 -22.01 -6.29 9.10
CA SER A 241 -21.10 -7.44 9.14
C SER A 241 -19.61 -7.05 9.30
N ILE A 242 -19.27 -5.79 9.02
CA ILE A 242 -17.90 -5.28 9.07
C ILE A 242 -17.49 -4.98 10.50
N THR A 243 -16.37 -5.52 10.93
CA THR A 243 -15.80 -5.35 12.27
C THR A 243 -14.36 -4.86 12.22
N ALA A 244 -13.80 -4.50 13.38
CA ALA A 244 -12.37 -4.22 13.50
C ALA A 244 -11.47 -5.44 13.22
N GLY A 245 -12.03 -6.65 13.14
CA GLY A 245 -11.31 -7.88 12.86
C GLY A 245 -11.26 -8.24 11.37
N ASN A 246 -12.25 -7.79 10.57
CA ASN A 246 -12.33 -8.11 9.14
C ASN A 246 -12.15 -6.88 8.22
N ALA A 247 -11.70 -5.77 8.78
CA ALA A 247 -11.25 -4.57 8.09
C ALA A 247 -9.72 -4.39 8.24
N SER A 248 -9.10 -3.67 7.30
CA SER A 248 -7.70 -3.30 7.40
C SER A 248 -7.43 -2.44 8.63
N GLN A 249 -6.22 -2.57 9.20
CA GLN A 249 -5.85 -1.77 10.35
C GLN A 249 -5.28 -0.41 9.92
N LEU A 250 -5.78 0.66 10.55
CA LEU A 250 -5.17 2.00 10.43
C LEU A 250 -3.73 1.94 10.91
N SER A 251 -2.80 2.39 10.09
CA SER A 251 -1.36 2.27 10.36
C SER A 251 -0.56 3.37 9.70
N ASP A 252 0.65 3.54 10.19
CA ASP A 252 1.64 4.48 9.68
C ASP A 252 2.77 3.71 9.00
N GLY A 253 3.30 4.23 7.91
CA GLY A 253 4.40 3.60 7.21
C GLY A 253 4.74 4.26 5.89
N ALA A 254 5.90 3.88 5.34
CA ALA A 254 6.40 4.32 4.05
C ALA A 254 7.14 3.20 3.31
N SER A 255 7.11 3.23 1.99
CA SER A 255 7.87 2.32 1.12
C SER A 255 8.35 3.02 -0.13
N ALA A 256 9.47 2.55 -0.69
CA ALA A 256 10.07 3.08 -1.91
C ALA A 256 10.66 1.95 -2.76
N CYS A 257 10.58 2.12 -4.08
CA CYS A 257 11.24 1.31 -5.07
C CYS A 257 12.13 2.21 -5.93
N VAL A 258 13.35 1.79 -6.22
CA VAL A 258 14.23 2.44 -7.22
C VAL A 258 13.98 1.79 -8.56
N LEU A 259 13.71 2.62 -9.56
CA LEU A 259 13.54 2.22 -10.95
C LEU A 259 14.71 2.76 -11.78
N MET A 260 15.15 1.97 -12.75
CA MET A 260 16.20 2.36 -13.68
C MET A 260 15.81 2.00 -15.11
N GLU A 261 16.39 2.75 -16.05
CA GLU A 261 16.40 2.33 -17.44
C GLU A 261 17.26 1.05 -17.60
N SER A 262 16.78 0.08 -18.36
CA SER A 262 17.37 -1.27 -18.43
C SER A 262 18.82 -1.28 -18.89
N SER A 263 19.19 -0.45 -19.88
CA SER A 263 20.58 -0.38 -20.37
C SER A 263 21.52 0.32 -19.37
N VAL A 264 20.99 1.25 -18.58
CA VAL A 264 21.75 1.92 -17.50
C VAL A 264 22.02 0.91 -16.38
N ALA A 265 21.02 0.14 -15.95
CA ALA A 265 21.19 -0.89 -14.95
C ALA A 265 22.22 -1.96 -15.37
N ALA A 266 22.18 -2.40 -16.63
CA ALA A 266 23.12 -3.36 -17.17
C ALA A 266 24.57 -2.83 -17.13
N LYS A 267 24.79 -1.55 -17.43
CA LYS A 267 26.13 -0.93 -17.35
C LYS A 267 26.68 -0.86 -15.92
N HIS A 268 25.79 -0.74 -14.94
CA HIS A 268 26.16 -0.69 -13.52
C HIS A 268 26.15 -2.05 -12.83
N ASN A 269 25.90 -3.16 -13.55
CA ASN A 269 25.79 -4.52 -13.03
C ASN A 269 24.74 -4.65 -11.89
N VAL A 270 23.67 -3.86 -11.96
CA VAL A 270 22.59 -3.91 -10.97
C VAL A 270 21.65 -5.08 -11.28
N THR A 271 21.42 -5.94 -10.31
CA THR A 271 20.49 -7.08 -10.47
C THR A 271 19.05 -6.60 -10.35
N PRO A 272 18.21 -6.76 -11.37
CA PRO A 272 16.81 -6.32 -11.30
C PRO A 272 15.99 -7.28 -10.43
N LEU A 273 14.93 -6.73 -9.81
CA LEU A 273 13.86 -7.48 -9.17
C LEU A 273 12.75 -7.81 -10.17
N GLY A 274 12.46 -6.88 -11.07
CA GLY A 274 11.43 -7.06 -12.08
C GLY A 274 11.29 -5.88 -13.02
N ILE A 275 10.40 -6.04 -14.01
CA ILE A 275 10.13 -5.04 -15.05
C ILE A 275 8.70 -4.53 -14.87
N TYR A 276 8.51 -3.21 -14.94
CA TYR A 276 7.18 -2.62 -15.07
C TYR A 276 6.59 -2.92 -16.44
N ARG A 277 5.43 -3.60 -16.49
CA ARG A 277 4.74 -3.96 -17.74
C ARG A 277 3.49 -3.13 -18.02
N GLY A 278 2.92 -2.54 -16.99
CA GLY A 278 1.77 -1.66 -17.20
C GLY A 278 0.90 -1.45 -15.97
N ILE A 279 0.00 -0.51 -16.07
CA ILE A 279 -1.04 -0.22 -15.08
C ILE A 279 -2.37 0.04 -15.78
N ALA A 280 -3.45 -0.42 -15.19
CA ALA A 280 -4.80 -0.08 -15.58
C ALA A 280 -5.58 0.46 -14.39
N VAL A 281 -6.44 1.43 -14.67
CA VAL A 281 -7.39 2.00 -13.71
C VAL A 281 -8.79 1.95 -14.30
N ALA A 282 -9.79 1.83 -13.44
CA ALA A 282 -11.19 1.82 -13.82
C ALA A 282 -12.03 2.54 -12.75
N GLY A 283 -13.11 3.18 -13.16
CA GLY A 283 -14.14 3.71 -12.25
C GLY A 283 -15.27 2.70 -12.06
N CYS A 284 -15.94 2.78 -10.92
CA CYS A 284 -17.17 2.08 -10.58
C CYS A 284 -18.05 2.99 -9.71
N GLU A 285 -19.23 2.50 -9.32
CA GLU A 285 -20.09 3.27 -8.43
C GLU A 285 -19.41 3.52 -7.08
N PRO A 286 -19.46 4.76 -6.55
CA PRO A 286 -18.79 5.12 -5.30
C PRO A 286 -19.23 4.31 -4.08
N ASP A 287 -20.49 3.88 -4.03
CA ASP A 287 -21.05 3.11 -2.91
C ASP A 287 -20.54 1.66 -2.83
N GLU A 288 -19.94 1.17 -3.92
CA GLU A 288 -19.35 -0.17 -3.98
C GLU A 288 -17.87 -0.13 -4.41
N MET A 289 -17.12 0.90 -4.01
CA MET A 289 -15.73 1.09 -4.41
C MET A 289 -14.87 -0.16 -4.24
N GLY A 290 -15.20 -1.04 -3.29
CA GLY A 290 -14.50 -2.28 -2.99
C GLY A 290 -14.34 -3.21 -4.20
N ILE A 291 -15.27 -3.17 -5.16
CA ILE A 291 -15.24 -4.05 -6.34
C ILE A 291 -14.38 -3.51 -7.50
N GLY A 292 -13.81 -2.33 -7.39
CA GLY A 292 -12.99 -1.72 -8.46
C GLY A 292 -11.97 -2.65 -9.14
N PRO A 293 -11.30 -3.56 -8.45
CA PRO A 293 -10.38 -4.53 -9.06
C PRO A 293 -10.99 -5.39 -10.17
N ILE A 294 -12.28 -5.76 -10.10
CA ILE A 294 -12.92 -6.60 -11.14
C ILE A 294 -13.01 -5.92 -12.51
N TYR A 295 -12.90 -4.58 -12.54
CA TYR A 295 -12.85 -3.79 -13.76
C TYR A 295 -11.41 -3.47 -14.20
N ALA A 296 -10.52 -3.21 -13.25
CA ALA A 296 -9.15 -2.82 -13.55
C ALA A 296 -8.30 -4.01 -14.03
N VAL A 297 -8.43 -5.18 -13.39
CA VAL A 297 -7.65 -6.39 -13.72
C VAL A 297 -7.89 -6.88 -15.14
N PRO A 298 -9.13 -7.12 -15.61
CA PRO A 298 -9.35 -7.57 -16.98
C PRO A 298 -8.84 -6.57 -18.03
N LYS A 299 -8.96 -5.26 -17.75
CA LYS A 299 -8.42 -4.22 -18.60
C LYS A 299 -6.89 -4.30 -18.70
N LEU A 300 -6.20 -4.51 -17.58
CA LEU A 300 -4.74 -4.67 -17.53
C LEU A 300 -4.29 -5.91 -18.32
N LEU A 301 -4.92 -7.05 -18.08
CA LEU A 301 -4.59 -8.29 -18.78
C LEU A 301 -4.80 -8.18 -20.30
N LYS A 302 -5.93 -7.60 -20.73
CA LYS A 302 -6.21 -7.35 -22.15
C LYS A 302 -5.15 -6.45 -22.80
N GLN A 303 -4.70 -5.38 -22.11
CA GLN A 303 -3.66 -4.48 -22.61
C GLN A 303 -2.32 -5.18 -22.84
N ASN A 304 -2.05 -6.25 -22.08
CA ASN A 304 -0.79 -7.00 -22.13
C ASN A 304 -0.90 -8.35 -22.85
N GLY A 305 -2.06 -8.70 -23.40
CA GLY A 305 -2.29 -9.96 -24.07
C GLY A 305 -2.17 -11.20 -23.17
N LEU A 306 -2.41 -11.03 -21.85
CA LEU A 306 -2.31 -12.07 -20.84
C LEU A 306 -3.67 -12.57 -20.38
N LYS A 307 -3.66 -13.78 -19.80
CA LYS A 307 -4.80 -14.44 -19.15
C LYS A 307 -4.58 -14.50 -17.64
N MET A 308 -5.64 -14.74 -16.88
CA MET A 308 -5.57 -14.96 -15.43
C MET A 308 -4.57 -16.06 -15.05
N SER A 309 -4.51 -17.15 -15.84
CA SER A 309 -3.60 -18.29 -15.62
C SER A 309 -2.11 -17.97 -15.81
N ASP A 310 -1.76 -16.84 -16.43
CA ASP A 310 -0.38 -16.44 -16.63
C ASP A 310 0.22 -15.77 -15.39
N ILE A 311 -0.62 -15.42 -14.41
CA ILE A 311 -0.22 -14.71 -13.20
C ILE A 311 0.10 -15.72 -12.10
N GLY A 312 1.35 -15.72 -11.64
CA GLY A 312 1.84 -16.64 -10.61
C GLY A 312 1.68 -16.15 -9.17
N LEU A 313 1.41 -14.85 -8.95
CA LEU A 313 1.18 -14.29 -7.63
C LEU A 313 0.29 -13.05 -7.72
N TRP A 314 -0.65 -12.94 -6.78
CA TRP A 314 -1.57 -11.82 -6.63
C TRP A 314 -1.41 -11.16 -5.27
N GLU A 315 -1.21 -9.86 -5.28
CA GLU A 315 -1.36 -8.98 -4.12
C GLU A 315 -2.64 -8.16 -4.34
N LEU A 316 -3.73 -8.54 -3.72
CA LEU A 316 -5.00 -7.81 -3.70
C LEU A 316 -5.14 -7.14 -2.32
N ASN A 317 -5.13 -5.82 -2.29
CA ASN A 317 -5.19 -5.09 -1.02
C ASN A 317 -6.42 -5.48 -0.20
N GLU A 318 -6.20 -5.81 1.06
CA GLU A 318 -7.24 -6.20 2.01
C GLU A 318 -7.79 -4.97 2.74
N ALA A 319 -8.42 -4.04 2.03
CA ALA A 319 -9.11 -2.93 2.70
C ALA A 319 -10.19 -3.46 3.63
N PHE A 320 -10.93 -4.47 3.17
CA PHE A 320 -11.93 -5.24 3.89
C PHE A 320 -11.93 -6.69 3.39
N ALA A 321 -12.18 -7.66 4.26
CA ALA A 321 -12.30 -9.06 3.85
C ALA A 321 -13.40 -9.27 2.80
N VAL A 322 -14.52 -8.58 2.95
CA VAL A 322 -15.69 -8.66 2.06
C VAL A 322 -15.32 -8.35 0.60
N GLN A 323 -14.56 -7.28 0.35
CA GLN A 323 -14.20 -6.90 -1.02
C GLN A 323 -13.14 -7.83 -1.61
N VAL A 324 -12.26 -8.39 -0.79
CA VAL A 324 -11.28 -9.39 -1.26
C VAL A 324 -12.00 -10.64 -1.71
N LEU A 325 -12.93 -11.16 -0.89
CA LEU A 325 -13.71 -12.35 -1.21
C LEU A 325 -14.47 -12.17 -2.53
N TYR A 326 -15.20 -11.08 -2.68
CA TYR A 326 -15.92 -10.80 -3.92
C TYR A 326 -15.01 -10.70 -5.14
N CYS A 327 -13.95 -9.90 -5.04
CA CYS A 327 -13.02 -9.73 -6.16
C CYS A 327 -12.29 -11.03 -6.52
N ARG A 328 -11.85 -11.80 -5.52
CA ARG A 328 -11.23 -13.12 -5.70
C ARG A 328 -12.14 -14.04 -6.49
N ASP A 329 -13.39 -14.15 -6.06
CA ASP A 329 -14.35 -15.12 -6.62
C ASP A 329 -14.80 -14.71 -8.04
N ILE A 330 -15.07 -13.44 -8.28
CA ILE A 330 -15.44 -12.93 -9.63
C ILE A 330 -14.26 -13.04 -10.62
N LEU A 331 -13.04 -12.77 -10.18
CA LEU A 331 -11.86 -12.87 -11.03
C LEU A 331 -11.34 -14.32 -11.15
N GLY A 332 -11.81 -15.24 -10.30
CA GLY A 332 -11.32 -16.62 -10.26
C GLY A 332 -9.86 -16.72 -9.80
N ILE A 333 -9.43 -15.89 -8.86
CA ILE A 333 -8.05 -15.91 -8.35
C ILE A 333 -7.90 -17.08 -7.37
N PRO A 334 -6.98 -18.03 -7.63
CA PRO A 334 -6.73 -19.14 -6.71
C PRO A 334 -6.19 -18.64 -5.36
N ASN A 335 -6.74 -19.15 -4.25
CA ASN A 335 -6.40 -18.69 -2.90
C ASN A 335 -4.94 -18.96 -2.52
N GLU A 336 -4.32 -19.99 -3.11
CA GLU A 336 -2.92 -20.41 -2.87
C GLU A 336 -1.86 -19.46 -3.46
N ILE A 337 -2.27 -18.57 -4.37
CA ILE A 337 -1.40 -17.55 -4.98
C ILE A 337 -1.89 -16.12 -4.67
N LEU A 338 -2.89 -15.97 -3.79
CA LEU A 338 -3.43 -14.68 -3.36
C LEU A 338 -2.95 -14.33 -1.96
N ASN A 339 -2.31 -13.16 -1.78
CA ASN A 339 -1.89 -12.61 -0.47
C ASN A 339 -1.22 -13.68 0.40
N VAL A 340 -0.25 -14.36 -0.16
CA VAL A 340 0.32 -15.61 0.41
C VAL A 340 1.02 -15.42 1.76
N ASN A 341 1.43 -14.18 2.03
CA ASN A 341 2.07 -13.78 3.30
C ASN A 341 1.16 -12.85 4.13
N GLY A 342 -0.16 -12.88 3.87
CA GLY A 342 -1.13 -11.98 4.48
C GLY A 342 -1.19 -10.62 3.79
N GLY A 343 -1.98 -9.70 4.32
CA GLY A 343 -2.20 -8.38 3.72
C GLY A 343 -2.64 -7.33 4.75
N SER A 344 -3.35 -6.32 4.31
CA SER A 344 -3.64 -5.12 5.11
C SER A 344 -4.49 -5.36 6.35
N ILE A 345 -5.27 -6.45 6.43
CA ILE A 345 -5.99 -6.83 7.64
C ILE A 345 -5.01 -7.19 8.76
N SER A 346 -3.91 -7.83 8.43
CA SER A 346 -2.91 -8.33 9.40
C SER A 346 -1.63 -7.49 9.45
N ILE A 347 -1.21 -6.88 8.35
CA ILE A 347 0.02 -6.06 8.25
C ILE A 347 -0.27 -4.59 8.52
N GLY A 348 -1.43 -4.07 8.04
CA GLY A 348 -1.81 -2.67 8.12
C GLY A 348 -1.99 -2.01 6.74
N HIS A 349 -2.64 -0.84 6.73
CA HIS A 349 -2.98 -0.11 5.52
C HIS A 349 -2.71 1.41 5.65
N PRO A 350 -1.45 1.87 5.61
CA PRO A 350 -1.18 3.27 5.31
C PRO A 350 -1.55 3.49 3.83
N TYR A 351 -2.55 4.32 3.57
CA TYR A 351 -3.22 4.36 2.26
C TYR A 351 -2.25 4.56 1.09
N GLY A 352 -1.46 5.62 1.13
CA GLY A 352 -0.49 5.93 0.07
C GLY A 352 0.67 4.95 -0.03
N MET A 353 1.04 4.29 1.07
CA MET A 353 2.13 3.31 1.09
C MET A 353 1.74 1.97 0.47
N SER A 354 0.52 1.50 0.71
CA SER A 354 0.15 0.09 0.50
C SER A 354 0.45 -0.40 -0.92
N GLY A 355 0.19 0.42 -1.94
CA GLY A 355 0.45 0.03 -3.33
C GLY A 355 1.92 -0.23 -3.63
N SER A 356 2.83 0.61 -3.13
CA SER A 356 4.28 0.42 -3.35
C SER A 356 4.85 -0.72 -2.51
N ARG A 357 4.35 -0.91 -1.27
CA ARG A 357 4.70 -2.08 -0.44
C ARG A 357 4.33 -3.38 -1.15
N MET A 358 3.10 -3.47 -1.68
CA MET A 358 2.62 -4.65 -2.37
C MET A 358 3.44 -4.97 -3.64
N VAL A 359 3.84 -3.96 -4.40
CA VAL A 359 4.71 -4.16 -5.57
C VAL A 359 6.07 -4.72 -5.17
N GLY A 360 6.72 -4.12 -4.17
CA GLY A 360 8.03 -4.60 -3.68
C GLY A 360 7.95 -6.04 -3.17
N HIS A 361 6.94 -6.33 -2.33
CA HIS A 361 6.70 -7.67 -1.80
C HIS A 361 6.40 -8.70 -2.90
N ALA A 362 5.51 -8.34 -3.84
CA ALA A 362 5.14 -9.24 -4.94
C ALA A 362 6.34 -9.64 -5.82
N LEU A 363 7.30 -8.74 -6.04
CA LEU A 363 8.51 -9.05 -6.78
C LEU A 363 9.44 -9.99 -6.02
N ILE A 364 9.66 -9.73 -4.72
CA ILE A 364 10.50 -10.58 -3.88
C ILE A 364 9.88 -11.98 -3.73
N GLU A 365 8.61 -12.05 -3.37
CA GLU A 365 7.93 -13.34 -3.17
C GLU A 365 7.67 -14.05 -4.50
N GLY A 366 7.39 -13.33 -5.58
CA GLY A 366 7.26 -13.88 -6.93
C GLY A 366 8.54 -14.58 -7.38
N LYS A 367 9.70 -13.97 -7.11
CA LYS A 367 11.02 -14.61 -7.36
C LYS A 367 11.20 -15.89 -6.55
N ARG A 368 10.87 -15.89 -5.26
CA ARG A 368 10.94 -17.08 -4.39
C ARG A 368 10.06 -18.23 -4.89
N ARG A 369 8.94 -17.90 -5.56
CA ARG A 369 7.98 -18.87 -6.10
C ARG A 369 8.21 -19.24 -7.56
N GLY A 370 9.15 -18.59 -8.24
CA GLY A 370 9.37 -18.78 -9.69
C GLY A 370 8.21 -18.25 -10.54
N ALA A 371 7.45 -17.29 -10.04
CA ALA A 371 6.39 -16.64 -10.80
C ALA A 371 6.98 -15.75 -11.89
N LYS A 372 6.47 -15.86 -13.13
CA LYS A 372 6.90 -14.96 -14.21
C LYS A 372 6.23 -13.60 -14.12
N TYR A 373 4.93 -13.57 -13.86
CA TYR A 373 4.15 -12.35 -13.73
C TYR A 373 3.48 -12.27 -12.37
N VAL A 374 3.49 -11.07 -11.80
CA VAL A 374 2.80 -10.75 -10.56
C VAL A 374 1.89 -9.54 -10.78
N ILE A 375 0.75 -9.51 -10.12
CA ILE A 375 -0.17 -8.37 -10.14
C ILE A 375 -0.39 -7.86 -8.72
N SER A 376 -0.23 -6.54 -8.56
CA SER A 376 -0.73 -5.80 -7.41
C SER A 376 -2.00 -5.07 -7.81
N THR A 377 -3.10 -5.24 -7.07
CA THR A 377 -4.39 -4.62 -7.37
C THR A 377 -5.10 -4.19 -6.10
N MET A 378 -5.95 -3.19 -6.20
CA MET A 378 -6.67 -2.64 -5.06
C MET A 378 -7.92 -1.88 -5.44
N CYS A 379 -8.88 -1.88 -4.54
CA CYS A 379 -9.98 -0.92 -4.54
C CYS A 379 -9.47 0.47 -4.13
N VAL A 380 -10.14 1.49 -4.62
CA VAL A 380 -9.70 2.87 -4.45
C VAL A 380 -10.90 3.74 -4.09
N GLY A 381 -10.77 4.54 -3.04
CA GLY A 381 -11.83 5.44 -2.57
C GLY A 381 -12.39 6.32 -3.66
N GLY A 382 -13.68 6.65 -3.59
CA GLY A 382 -14.39 7.42 -4.61
C GLY A 382 -14.95 6.58 -5.76
N GLY A 383 -14.89 5.24 -5.68
CA GLY A 383 -15.42 4.33 -6.71
C GLY A 383 -14.43 4.07 -7.85
N MET A 384 -13.26 3.51 -7.53
CA MET A 384 -12.23 3.18 -8.51
C MET A 384 -11.54 1.86 -8.19
N GLY A 385 -10.85 1.30 -9.19
CA GLY A 385 -9.92 0.20 -9.05
C GLY A 385 -8.61 0.49 -9.78
N ALA A 386 -7.52 -0.09 -9.29
CA ALA A 386 -6.21 -0.02 -9.94
C ALA A 386 -5.56 -1.39 -9.94
N ALA A 387 -4.84 -1.73 -11.02
CA ALA A 387 -4.07 -2.95 -11.14
C ALA A 387 -2.76 -2.69 -11.88
N GLY A 388 -1.64 -3.14 -11.33
CA GLY A 388 -0.30 -3.04 -11.90
C GLY A 388 0.27 -4.41 -12.20
N LEU A 389 0.87 -4.57 -13.39
CA LEU A 389 1.52 -5.79 -13.86
C LEU A 389 3.03 -5.62 -13.84
N PHE A 390 3.70 -6.60 -13.25
CA PHE A 390 5.16 -6.66 -13.16
C PHE A 390 5.66 -8.04 -13.59
N GLU A 391 6.74 -8.06 -14.36
CA GLU A 391 7.44 -9.29 -14.72
C GLU A 391 8.62 -9.49 -13.78
N VAL A 392 8.74 -10.66 -13.17
CA VAL A 392 9.80 -11.02 -12.22
C VAL A 392 11.04 -11.48 -12.98
N ILE A 393 12.24 -11.11 -12.49
CA ILE A 393 13.55 -11.47 -13.06
C ILE A 393 14.38 -12.26 -12.06
#